data_cc24b295cc05083d5edae31dbad2e8da
#
_entry.id   cc24b295cc05083d5edae31dbad2e8da
#
_cell.length_a   1.000
_cell.length_b   1.000
_cell.length_c   1.000
_cell.angle_alpha   90.00
_cell.angle_beta   90.00
_cell.angle_gamma   90.00
#
_symmetry.space_group_name_H-M   'P 1'
#
loop_
_entity.id
_entity.type
_entity.pdbx_description
1 polymer ?
#
loop_
_entity_poly.entity_id
_entity_poly.type
_entity_poly.pdbx_seq_one_letter_code
_entity_poly.pdbx_strand_id
1 'polypeptide(L)'
;MSALSSIHVLLVDDNPNMRAIVAAMLKSVGVGRLTEAEDGADGLGLLRREAVDIAIVDFRMKPMDGVAFTRAVRNQADSPNPYLPVIMMTGHSEKSRVTEARDAGVTEFVAKPVKAQTLLTRLEAVILRPRPFVRSPSYFGPDRRRTRTEGYAGPFRRADDGVLG
;
A
#
# COMPACT_ATOMS: atom_id res chain seq x y z
N MET A 1 -11.92 21.56 -0.25
CA MET A 1 -12.07 20.12 -0.18
C MET A 1 -10.72 19.49 -0.32
N SER A 2 -10.44 18.50 0.46
CA SER A 2 -9.17 17.83 0.32
C SER A 2 -9.25 16.82 -0.82
N ALA A 3 -8.07 16.46 -1.34
CA ALA A 3 -8.00 15.44 -2.39
C ALA A 3 -8.57 14.11 -1.90
N LEU A 4 -8.56 13.88 -0.59
CA LEU A 4 -9.03 12.62 -0.02
C LEU A 4 -10.53 12.46 -0.08
N SER A 5 -11.27 13.56 -0.24
CA SER A 5 -12.73 13.47 -0.22
C SER A 5 -13.29 12.70 -1.42
N SER A 6 -12.52 12.58 -2.49
CA SER A 6 -12.95 11.81 -3.67
C SER A 6 -12.33 10.43 -3.76
N ILE A 7 -11.59 10.02 -2.74
CA ILE A 7 -10.84 8.76 -2.74
C ILE A 7 -11.64 7.65 -2.08
N HIS A 8 -11.61 6.50 -2.71
CA HIS A 8 -12.18 5.29 -2.14
C HIS A 8 -11.07 4.38 -1.64
N VAL A 9 -11.03 4.14 -0.36
CA VAL A 9 -10.00 3.33 0.30
C VAL A 9 -10.57 1.97 0.67
N LEU A 10 -9.83 0.92 0.39
CA LEU A 10 -10.10 -0.42 0.92
C LEU A 10 -9.18 -0.65 2.11
N LEU A 11 -9.74 -0.96 3.25
CA LEU A 11 -8.98 -1.26 4.45
C LEU A 11 -9.12 -2.75 4.76
N VAL A 12 -7.99 -3.46 4.79
CA VAL A 12 -7.96 -4.91 5.00
C VAL A 12 -7.20 -5.21 6.28
N ASP A 13 -7.88 -5.78 7.25
CA ASP A 13 -7.27 -6.11 8.54
C ASP A 13 -8.15 -7.16 9.21
N ASP A 14 -7.55 -8.26 9.67
CA ASP A 14 -8.32 -9.32 10.29
C ASP A 14 -8.57 -9.08 11.78
N ASN A 15 -7.99 -8.03 12.33
CA ASN A 15 -8.24 -7.65 13.72
C ASN A 15 -9.33 -6.58 13.75
N PRO A 16 -10.54 -6.89 14.25
CA PRO A 16 -11.64 -5.94 14.18
C PRO A 16 -11.39 -4.67 14.99
N ASN A 17 -10.67 -4.77 16.11
CA ASN A 17 -10.38 -3.59 16.92
C ASN A 17 -9.44 -2.63 16.19
N MET A 18 -8.36 -3.18 15.62
CA MET A 18 -7.42 -2.35 14.88
C MET A 18 -8.09 -1.77 13.64
N ARG A 19 -8.90 -2.58 12.96
CA ARG A 19 -9.61 -2.11 11.77
C ARG A 19 -10.52 -0.93 12.11
N ALA A 20 -11.24 -1.02 13.24
CA ALA A 20 -12.10 0.08 13.66
C ALA A 20 -11.31 1.36 13.96
N ILE A 21 -10.15 1.21 14.58
CA ILE A 21 -9.32 2.37 14.91
C ILE A 21 -8.81 3.04 13.64
N VAL A 22 -8.30 2.25 12.71
CA VAL A 22 -7.77 2.81 11.47
C VAL A 22 -8.89 3.39 10.62
N ALA A 23 -10.06 2.75 10.59
CA ALA A 23 -11.21 3.28 9.87
C ALA A 23 -11.59 4.65 10.41
N ALA A 24 -11.59 4.82 11.73
CA ALA A 24 -11.91 6.13 12.33
C ALA A 24 -10.86 7.17 11.95
N MET A 25 -9.59 6.79 11.92
CA MET A 25 -8.54 7.69 11.49
C MET A 25 -8.73 8.15 10.05
N LEU A 26 -9.04 7.20 9.16
CA LEU A 26 -9.24 7.51 7.75
C LEU A 26 -10.38 8.51 7.56
N LYS A 27 -11.45 8.30 8.28
CA LYS A 27 -12.56 9.24 8.22
C LYS A 27 -12.16 10.61 8.76
N SER A 28 -11.38 10.62 9.84
CA SER A 28 -11.00 11.89 10.46
C SER A 28 -10.07 12.71 9.57
N VAL A 29 -9.27 12.06 8.72
CA VAL A 29 -8.39 12.81 7.81
C VAL A 29 -9.06 13.14 6.49
N GLY A 30 -10.33 12.77 6.31
CA GLY A 30 -11.10 13.24 5.19
C GLY A 30 -11.33 12.29 4.04
N VAL A 31 -11.04 11.00 4.22
CA VAL A 31 -11.30 10.00 3.19
C VAL A 31 -12.79 9.97 2.88
N GLY A 32 -13.13 10.06 1.59
CA GLY A 32 -14.52 10.20 1.20
C GLY A 32 -15.31 8.91 1.26
N ARG A 33 -14.67 7.80 0.94
CA ARG A 33 -15.35 6.51 0.91
C ARG A 33 -14.41 5.43 1.42
N LEU A 34 -14.95 4.56 2.27
CA LEU A 34 -14.16 3.51 2.90
C LEU A 34 -14.92 2.20 2.83
N THR A 35 -14.26 1.15 2.35
CA THR A 35 -14.79 -0.20 2.40
C THR A 35 -13.82 -1.04 3.22
N GLU A 36 -14.36 -1.89 4.08
CA GLU A 36 -13.55 -2.70 4.98
C GLU A 36 -13.64 -4.16 4.59
N ALA A 37 -12.51 -4.85 4.71
CA ALA A 37 -12.43 -6.28 4.49
C ALA A 37 -11.77 -6.92 5.71
N GLU A 38 -12.22 -8.11 6.06
CA GLU A 38 -11.73 -8.76 7.27
C GLU A 38 -10.56 -9.70 7.01
N ASP A 39 -10.22 -9.94 5.76
CA ASP A 39 -9.02 -10.70 5.42
C ASP A 39 -8.67 -10.46 3.95
N GLY A 40 -7.55 -11.05 3.52
CA GLY A 40 -7.07 -10.84 2.17
C GLY A 40 -8.01 -11.35 1.09
N ALA A 41 -8.61 -12.50 1.31
CA ALA A 41 -9.53 -13.07 0.32
C ALA A 41 -10.76 -12.19 0.14
N ASP A 42 -11.30 -11.69 1.27
CA ASP A 42 -12.42 -10.77 1.23
C ASP A 42 -12.02 -9.49 0.49
N GLY A 43 -10.83 -8.98 0.78
CA GLY A 43 -10.32 -7.79 0.10
C GLY A 43 -10.21 -7.97 -1.40
N LEU A 44 -9.67 -9.10 -1.84
CA LEU A 44 -9.56 -9.37 -3.28
C LEU A 44 -10.94 -9.47 -3.93
N GLY A 45 -11.89 -10.08 -3.23
CA GLY A 45 -13.26 -10.15 -3.73
C GLY A 45 -13.89 -8.78 -3.89
N LEU A 46 -13.64 -7.89 -2.92
CA LEU A 46 -14.16 -6.52 -2.99
C LEU A 46 -13.55 -5.74 -4.15
N LEU A 47 -12.27 -5.97 -4.43
CA LEU A 47 -11.64 -5.30 -5.57
C LEU A 47 -12.27 -5.67 -6.90
N ARG A 48 -12.85 -6.86 -6.99
CA ARG A 48 -13.53 -7.27 -8.22
C ARG A 48 -14.90 -6.62 -8.36
N ARG A 49 -15.47 -6.17 -7.25
CA ARG A 49 -16.82 -5.62 -7.24
C ARG A 49 -16.87 -4.11 -7.19
N GLU A 50 -15.83 -3.48 -6.67
CA GLU A 50 -15.83 -2.04 -6.44
C GLU A 50 -14.55 -1.43 -6.97
N ALA A 51 -14.66 -0.23 -7.52
CA ALA A 51 -13.49 0.52 -7.92
C ALA A 51 -12.89 1.18 -6.68
N VAL A 52 -11.66 0.83 -6.38
CA VAL A 52 -10.93 1.30 -5.19
C VAL A 52 -9.68 2.02 -5.65
N ASP A 53 -9.34 3.11 -5.00
CA ASP A 53 -8.19 3.92 -5.38
C ASP A 53 -6.92 3.54 -4.64
N ILE A 54 -7.04 3.06 -3.41
CA ILE A 54 -5.89 2.68 -2.58
C ILE A 54 -6.33 1.56 -1.65
N ALA A 55 -5.45 0.61 -1.41
CA ALA A 55 -5.66 -0.39 -0.36
C ALA A 55 -4.71 -0.14 0.79
N ILE A 56 -5.22 -0.20 2.00
CA ILE A 56 -4.41 -0.19 3.21
C ILE A 56 -4.57 -1.56 3.85
N VAL A 57 -3.45 -2.24 4.05
CA VAL A 57 -3.46 -3.67 4.36
C VAL A 57 -2.55 -3.93 5.55
N ASP A 58 -3.02 -4.72 6.49
CA ASP A 58 -2.17 -5.15 7.58
C ASP A 58 -1.18 -6.20 7.07
N PHE A 59 0.05 -6.15 7.57
CA PHE A 59 1.05 -7.14 7.21
C PHE A 59 0.61 -8.52 7.66
N ARG A 60 0.16 -8.61 8.91
CA ARG A 60 -0.09 -9.90 9.54
C ARG A 60 -1.57 -10.21 9.55
N MET A 61 -1.97 -11.10 8.66
CA MET A 61 -3.35 -11.57 8.56
C MET A 61 -3.33 -13.05 8.27
N LYS A 62 -4.45 -13.71 8.49
CA LYS A 62 -4.61 -15.13 8.17
C LYS A 62 -5.90 -15.33 7.41
N PRO A 63 -5.93 -16.28 6.51
CA PRO A 63 -4.83 -17.16 6.09
C PRO A 63 -3.86 -16.51 5.12
N MET A 64 -4.23 -15.38 4.51
CA MET A 64 -3.41 -14.67 3.53
C MET A 64 -2.87 -13.41 4.19
N ASP A 65 -1.55 -13.27 4.30
CA ASP A 65 -0.98 -12.06 4.88
C ASP A 65 -0.93 -10.94 3.85
N GLY A 66 -0.47 -9.76 4.30
CA GLY A 66 -0.43 -8.59 3.44
C GLY A 66 0.50 -8.73 2.25
N VAL A 67 1.59 -9.49 2.40
CA VAL A 67 2.51 -9.74 1.30
C VAL A 67 1.84 -10.58 0.23
N ALA A 68 1.16 -11.65 0.64
CA ALA A 68 0.45 -12.51 -0.30
C ALA A 68 -0.69 -11.75 -0.99
N PHE A 69 -1.40 -10.91 -0.24
CA PHE A 69 -2.44 -10.06 -0.82
C PHE A 69 -1.85 -9.15 -1.90
N THR A 70 -0.74 -8.50 -1.60
CA THR A 70 -0.10 -7.60 -2.55
C THR A 70 0.35 -8.33 -3.79
N ARG A 71 0.95 -9.51 -3.63
CA ARG A 71 1.35 -10.32 -4.78
C ARG A 71 0.15 -10.67 -5.65
N ALA A 72 -0.97 -11.01 -5.03
CA ALA A 72 -2.17 -11.33 -5.77
C ALA A 72 -2.66 -10.13 -6.58
N VAL A 73 -2.63 -8.94 -5.96
CA VAL A 73 -3.04 -7.72 -6.66
C VAL A 73 -2.15 -7.44 -7.85
N ARG A 74 -0.82 -7.65 -7.70
CA ARG A 74 0.14 -7.30 -8.75
C ARG A 74 0.21 -8.33 -9.87
N ASN A 75 0.10 -9.60 -9.52
CA ASN A 75 0.56 -10.64 -10.43
C ASN A 75 -0.49 -11.64 -10.91
N GLN A 76 -1.63 -11.69 -10.27
CA GLN A 76 -2.66 -12.63 -10.72
C GLN A 76 -3.27 -12.15 -12.02
N ALA A 77 -3.49 -13.09 -12.92
CA ALA A 77 -4.03 -12.77 -14.24
C ALA A 77 -5.40 -12.10 -14.14
N ASP A 78 -6.16 -12.43 -13.12
CA ASP A 78 -7.50 -11.87 -12.95
C ASP A 78 -7.53 -10.69 -11.98
N SER A 79 -6.39 -10.11 -11.68
CA SER A 79 -6.39 -8.93 -10.82
C SER A 79 -7.12 -7.77 -11.50
N PRO A 80 -8.11 -7.19 -10.82
CA PRO A 80 -8.86 -6.10 -11.45
C PRO A 80 -8.05 -4.83 -11.60
N ASN A 81 -7.01 -4.64 -10.79
CA ASN A 81 -6.16 -3.47 -10.91
C ASN A 81 -4.75 -3.77 -10.41
N PRO A 82 -3.88 -4.30 -11.29
CA PRO A 82 -2.51 -4.61 -10.87
C PRO A 82 -1.69 -3.38 -10.46
N TYR A 83 -2.17 -2.19 -10.76
CA TYR A 83 -1.49 -0.94 -10.44
C TYR A 83 -1.98 -0.32 -9.13
N LEU A 84 -2.88 -0.98 -8.43
CA LEU A 84 -3.47 -0.43 -7.22
C LEU A 84 -2.38 -0.06 -6.21
N PRO A 85 -2.35 1.19 -5.73
CA PRO A 85 -1.44 1.54 -4.66
C PRO A 85 -1.79 0.76 -3.39
N VAL A 86 -0.77 0.24 -2.73
CA VAL A 86 -0.93 -0.54 -1.49
C VAL A 86 -0.07 0.09 -0.42
N ILE A 87 -0.70 0.48 0.68
CA ILE A 87 -0.01 0.95 1.88
C ILE A 87 -0.10 -0.18 2.90
N MET A 88 1.04 -0.59 3.42
CA MET A 88 1.07 -1.71 4.36
C MET A 88 1.36 -1.24 5.77
N MET A 89 0.56 -1.70 6.71
CA MET A 89 0.76 -1.43 8.13
C MET A 89 1.66 -2.51 8.71
N THR A 90 2.78 -2.10 9.32
CA THR A 90 3.77 -3.05 9.81
C THR A 90 4.06 -2.81 11.28
N GLY A 91 4.21 -3.89 12.05
CA GLY A 91 4.63 -3.81 13.43
C GLY A 91 6.12 -4.06 13.56
N HIS A 92 6.60 -3.95 14.79
CA HIS A 92 8.01 -4.17 15.07
C HIS A 92 8.46 -5.57 14.65
N SER A 93 7.61 -6.55 14.83
CA SER A 93 7.97 -7.94 14.52
C SER A 93 8.13 -8.21 13.03
N GLU A 94 7.63 -7.31 12.16
CA GLU A 94 7.75 -7.47 10.71
C GLU A 94 8.89 -6.65 10.12
N LYS A 95 9.66 -5.98 10.96
CA LYS A 95 10.70 -5.08 10.49
C LYS A 95 11.69 -5.75 9.55
N SER A 96 12.05 -7.00 9.85
CA SER A 96 12.99 -7.73 9.02
C SER A 96 12.38 -8.21 7.71
N ARG A 97 11.07 -8.08 7.54
CA ARG A 97 10.38 -8.55 6.35
C ARG A 97 9.93 -7.43 5.42
N VAL A 98 10.33 -6.19 5.70
CA VAL A 98 9.92 -5.05 4.89
C VAL A 98 10.42 -5.17 3.45
N THR A 99 11.63 -5.70 3.27
CA THR A 99 12.17 -5.91 1.93
C THR A 99 11.31 -6.90 1.15
N GLU A 100 10.87 -7.96 1.80
CA GLU A 100 9.98 -8.93 1.16
C GLU A 100 8.69 -8.26 0.70
N ALA A 101 8.12 -7.42 1.53
CA ALA A 101 6.89 -6.72 1.18
C ALA A 101 7.11 -5.74 0.02
N ARG A 102 8.24 -5.04 0.06
CA ARG A 102 8.59 -4.13 -1.03
C ARG A 102 8.74 -4.90 -2.33
N ASP A 103 9.38 -6.05 -2.28
CA ASP A 103 9.57 -6.89 -3.45
C ASP A 103 8.26 -7.46 -3.97
N ALA A 104 7.27 -7.57 -3.10
CA ALA A 104 5.94 -8.00 -3.52
C ALA A 104 5.17 -6.88 -4.23
N GLY A 105 5.62 -5.63 -4.10
CA GLY A 105 5.00 -4.51 -4.79
C GLY A 105 4.26 -3.53 -3.90
N VAL A 106 4.54 -3.53 -2.59
CA VAL A 106 3.94 -2.56 -1.67
C VAL A 106 4.44 -1.16 -2.02
N THR A 107 3.53 -0.20 -2.00
CA THR A 107 3.86 1.18 -2.38
C THR A 107 4.45 1.98 -1.24
N GLU A 108 3.83 1.91 -0.06
CA GLU A 108 4.28 2.66 1.11
C GLU A 108 4.03 1.85 2.37
N PHE A 109 4.69 2.24 3.45
CA PHE A 109 4.56 1.55 4.73
C PHE A 109 4.15 2.54 5.82
N VAL A 110 3.38 2.05 6.78
CA VAL A 110 3.02 2.79 7.97
C VAL A 110 3.32 1.90 9.17
N ALA A 111 4.10 2.40 10.10
CA ALA A 111 4.47 1.63 11.29
C ALA A 111 3.35 1.64 12.31
N LYS A 112 3.19 0.53 13.02
CA LYS A 112 2.29 0.46 14.16
C LYS A 112 3.05 0.90 15.42
N PRO A 113 2.41 1.59 16.34
CA PRO A 113 1.00 1.99 16.31
C PRO A 113 0.77 3.06 15.26
N VAL A 114 -0.30 2.88 14.49
CA VAL A 114 -0.61 3.79 13.40
C VAL A 114 -1.05 5.13 13.96
N LYS A 115 -0.54 6.21 13.39
CA LYS A 115 -0.90 7.56 13.78
C LYS A 115 -1.59 8.25 12.63
N ALA A 116 -2.61 9.03 12.95
CA ALA A 116 -3.42 9.67 11.92
C ALA A 116 -2.57 10.56 11.01
N GLN A 117 -1.62 11.32 11.57
CA GLN A 117 -0.78 12.21 10.78
C GLN A 117 0.12 11.43 9.82
N THR A 118 0.69 10.31 10.27
CA THR A 118 1.51 9.48 9.41
C THR A 118 0.67 8.90 8.28
N LEU A 119 -0.52 8.41 8.62
CA LEU A 119 -1.41 7.84 7.62
C LEU A 119 -1.78 8.88 6.57
N LEU A 120 -2.11 10.09 7.01
CA LEU A 120 -2.41 11.19 6.10
C LEU A 120 -1.24 11.47 5.17
N THR A 121 -0.04 11.56 5.72
CA THR A 121 1.16 11.84 4.94
C THR A 121 1.38 10.79 3.86
N ARG A 122 1.20 9.52 4.21
CA ARG A 122 1.39 8.44 3.23
C ARG A 122 0.31 8.46 2.17
N LEU A 123 -0.94 8.71 2.56
CA LEU A 123 -2.02 8.81 1.59
C LEU A 123 -1.77 9.92 0.60
N GLU A 124 -1.38 11.08 1.10
CA GLU A 124 -1.10 12.21 0.22
C GLU A 124 0.07 11.93 -0.71
N ALA A 125 1.10 11.27 -0.20
CA ALA A 125 2.24 10.93 -1.04
C ALA A 125 1.82 10.04 -2.21
N VAL A 126 0.97 9.06 -1.93
CA VAL A 126 0.53 8.12 -2.96
C VAL A 126 -0.37 8.81 -3.99
N ILE A 127 -1.23 9.70 -3.53
CA ILE A 127 -2.21 10.35 -4.41
C ILE A 127 -1.56 11.47 -5.23
N LEU A 128 -0.75 12.29 -4.57
CA LEU A 128 -0.21 13.49 -5.20
C LEU A 128 1.11 13.23 -5.93
N ARG A 129 1.84 12.19 -5.53
CA ARG A 129 3.12 11.86 -6.12
C ARG A 129 3.20 10.36 -6.36
N PRO A 130 2.34 9.83 -7.24
CA PRO A 130 2.33 8.38 -7.46
C PRO A 130 3.67 7.92 -8.03
N ARG A 131 4.10 6.74 -7.59
CA ARG A 131 5.31 6.15 -8.12
C ARG A 131 5.03 5.56 -9.48
N PRO A 132 5.92 5.76 -10.46
CA PRO A 132 5.78 5.04 -11.72
C PRO A 132 5.93 3.54 -11.47
N PHE A 133 5.23 2.75 -12.26
CA PHE A 133 5.39 1.31 -12.19
C PHE A 133 6.47 0.87 -13.15
N VAL A 134 7.19 -0.17 -12.74
CA VAL A 134 8.25 -0.74 -13.55
C VAL A 134 8.02 -2.24 -13.66
N ARG A 135 8.51 -2.81 -14.75
CA ARG A 135 8.40 -4.25 -14.96
C ARG A 135 9.76 -4.79 -15.37
N SER A 136 10.15 -5.86 -14.71
CA SER A 136 11.35 -6.60 -15.07
C SER A 136 10.99 -8.08 -15.02
N PRO A 137 11.88 -8.95 -15.43
CA PRO A 137 11.57 -10.37 -15.39
C PRO A 137 11.20 -10.89 -14.00
N SER A 138 11.70 -10.24 -12.95
CA SER A 138 11.47 -10.70 -11.59
C SER A 138 10.58 -9.80 -10.77
N TYR A 139 10.11 -8.69 -11.34
CA TYR A 139 9.35 -7.73 -10.54
C TYR A 139 8.37 -6.94 -11.38
N PHE A 140 7.16 -6.78 -10.86
CA PHE A 140 6.20 -5.81 -11.36
C PHE A 140 5.62 -5.06 -10.19
N GLY A 141 5.70 -3.74 -10.21
CA GLY A 141 5.16 -2.93 -9.16
C GLY A 141 5.67 -1.51 -9.23
N PRO A 142 5.42 -0.73 -8.19
CA PRO A 142 5.93 0.64 -8.13
C PRO A 142 7.45 0.64 -8.15
N ASP A 143 8.02 1.68 -8.73
CA ASP A 143 9.47 1.86 -8.74
C ASP A 143 9.94 1.86 -7.29
N ARG A 144 10.83 0.93 -6.96
CA ARG A 144 11.28 0.75 -5.59
C ARG A 144 12.35 1.74 -5.17
N ARG A 145 12.85 2.53 -6.09
CA ARG A 145 13.80 3.56 -5.75
C ARG A 145 13.16 4.54 -4.78
N ARG A 146 13.91 4.90 -3.78
CA ARG A 146 13.34 5.69 -2.74
C ARG A 146 12.85 7.01 -3.24
N THR A 147 13.63 7.74 -3.92
CA THR A 147 13.15 8.98 -4.51
C THR A 147 13.90 9.27 -5.75
N ARG A 148 13.20 9.88 -6.64
CA ARG A 148 13.76 10.55 -7.77
C ARG A 148 13.75 12.00 -7.42
N THR A 149 14.36 12.34 -6.38
CA THR A 149 14.18 13.64 -5.81
C THR A 149 14.57 14.72 -6.75
N GLU A 150 13.74 15.67 -6.89
CA GLU A 150 14.15 16.85 -7.53
C GLU A 150 15.33 17.40 -6.79
N GLY A 151 16.26 17.88 -7.46
CA GLY A 151 17.45 18.36 -6.84
C GLY A 151 18.54 17.35 -6.70
N TYR A 152 18.25 16.09 -6.91
CA TYR A 152 19.31 15.11 -6.94
C TYR A 152 20.06 15.27 -8.24
N ALA A 153 21.28 15.76 -8.16
CA ALA A 153 22.05 16.07 -9.34
C ALA A 153 23.12 15.06 -9.64
N GLY A 154 23.40 14.17 -8.73
CA GLY A 154 24.43 13.18 -8.95
C GLY A 154 23.95 12.00 -9.76
N PRO A 155 24.86 11.22 -10.27
CA PRO A 155 24.49 9.96 -10.91
C PRO A 155 23.97 9.00 -9.83
N PHE A 156 23.27 7.98 -10.24
CA PHE A 156 22.99 6.92 -9.31
C PHE A 156 24.32 6.37 -8.86
N ARG A 157 24.44 6.12 -7.59
CA ARG A 157 25.69 5.65 -7.06
C ARG A 157 26.08 4.31 -7.63
N ARG A 158 25.13 3.56 -8.04
CA ARG A 158 25.37 2.30 -8.68
C ARG A 158 24.14 1.92 -9.48
N ALA A 159 24.30 1.03 -10.41
CA ALA A 159 23.20 0.65 -11.25
C ALA A 159 22.03 0.12 -10.43
N ASP A 160 22.31 -0.52 -9.35
CA ASP A 160 21.26 -1.13 -8.56
C ASP A 160 20.62 -0.18 -7.56
N ASP A 161 21.13 1.02 -7.41
CA ASP A 161 20.47 2.00 -6.56
C ASP A 161 19.03 2.16 -6.94
N GLY A 162 18.79 2.14 -8.21
CA GLY A 162 17.45 2.34 -8.70
C GLY A 162 16.58 1.13 -8.57
N VAL A 163 17.18 -0.04 -8.47
CA VAL A 163 16.36 -1.25 -8.46
C VAL A 163 16.20 -1.85 -7.10
N LEU A 164 17.02 -1.47 -6.18
CA LEU A 164 16.93 -2.04 -4.86
C LEU A 164 15.93 -1.36 -3.99
N GLY A 165 15.64 -0.19 -4.31
CA GLY A 165 14.61 0.51 -3.59
C GLY A 165 14.76 0.47 -2.10
#